data_1d62bd6862e012ca1b74a9acd0027d15
#
_entry.id   1d62bd6862e012ca1b74a9acd0027d15
#
_cell.length_a   1.000
_cell.length_b   1.000
_cell.length_c   1.000
_cell.angle_alpha   90.00
_cell.angle_beta   90.00
_cell.angle_gamma   90.00
#
_symmetry.space_group_name_H-M   'P 1'
#
loop_
_entity.id
_entity.type
_entity.pdbx_description
1 polymer ?
#
loop_
_entity_poly.entity_id
_entity_poly.type
_entity_poly.pdbx_seq_one_letter_code
_entity_poly.pdbx_strand_id
1 'polypeptide(L)'
;MVSKDNIPQPSFLDKLKGKKYPTKDELLQEWLANQIQTYETIKAPRVGRDKEADEWIRNKYNEIEQKVPIEQFLKDYDGYYVIELAKEQDGVPVYIAMGQDENVFRGQFLQDCIDLIGEDLVNEAWETKLAEATLDYGQRLMTIADKIANEKNLQYLKDQRLPPDTDEDSIESKIHIVFSLAKWLIFYGKNGHGYEADF
;
A
#
# COMPACT_ATOMS: atom_id res chain seq x y z
N MET A 1 -13.29 -0.48 6.68
CA MET A 1 -14.70 -0.41 7.19
C MET A 1 -14.97 -1.54 8.15
N VAL A 2 -15.50 -1.26 9.32
CA VAL A 2 -16.05 -2.33 10.16
C VAL A 2 -17.31 -2.82 9.46
N SER A 3 -17.24 -4.00 8.81
CA SER A 3 -18.41 -4.62 8.17
C SER A 3 -19.52 -4.77 9.20
N LYS A 4 -20.78 -4.58 8.79
CA LYS A 4 -21.94 -4.82 9.67
C LYS A 4 -21.94 -6.23 10.27
N ASP A 5 -21.30 -7.17 9.59
CA ASP A 5 -21.22 -8.57 9.97
C ASP A 5 -20.18 -8.84 11.08
N ASN A 6 -19.24 -7.90 11.30
CA ASN A 6 -18.20 -8.01 12.33
C ASN A 6 -18.59 -7.32 13.67
N ILE A 7 -19.76 -6.68 13.74
CA ILE A 7 -20.24 -6.11 15.01
C ILE A 7 -20.84 -7.26 15.82
N PRO A 8 -20.30 -7.57 17.02
CA PRO A 8 -20.84 -8.61 17.86
C PRO A 8 -22.31 -8.36 18.16
N GLN A 9 -23.21 -9.22 17.67
CA GLN A 9 -24.62 -9.13 17.98
C GLN A 9 -24.87 -9.76 19.36
N PRO A 10 -25.44 -9.01 20.32
CA PRO A 10 -25.72 -9.59 21.65
C PRO A 10 -26.72 -10.74 21.55
N SER A 11 -26.37 -11.90 22.11
CA SER A 11 -27.30 -13.00 22.26
C SER A 11 -28.45 -12.59 23.19
N PHE A 12 -29.57 -13.30 23.12
CA PHE A 12 -30.71 -13.06 24.04
C PHE A 12 -30.28 -13.17 25.50
N LEU A 13 -29.39 -14.09 25.83
CA LEU A 13 -28.86 -14.28 27.18
C LEU A 13 -27.93 -13.14 27.63
N ASP A 14 -27.18 -12.55 26.71
CA ASP A 14 -26.32 -11.39 26.99
C ASP A 14 -27.16 -10.15 27.31
N LYS A 15 -28.28 -9.94 26.57
CA LYS A 15 -29.24 -8.87 26.84
C LYS A 15 -29.86 -9.00 28.22
N LEU A 16 -30.24 -10.24 28.64
CA LEU A 16 -30.76 -10.52 29.94
C LEU A 16 -29.75 -10.30 31.08
N LYS A 17 -28.45 -10.52 30.81
CA LYS A 17 -27.36 -10.30 31.76
C LYS A 17 -26.86 -8.85 31.80
N GLY A 18 -27.47 -7.94 31.04
CA GLY A 18 -27.08 -6.54 30.99
C GLY A 18 -25.66 -6.28 30.43
N LYS A 19 -25.12 -7.23 29.66
CA LYS A 19 -23.79 -7.09 29.06
C LYS A 19 -23.81 -5.95 28.02
N LYS A 20 -23.00 -4.92 28.25
CA LYS A 20 -22.83 -3.84 27.29
C LYS A 20 -21.91 -4.29 26.17
N TYR A 21 -22.34 -4.10 24.95
CA TYR A 21 -21.54 -4.26 23.74
C TYR A 21 -21.16 -2.88 23.22
N PRO A 22 -19.94 -2.71 22.66
CA PRO A 22 -19.54 -1.44 22.11
C PRO A 22 -20.49 -1.04 20.96
N THR A 23 -20.83 0.22 20.90
CA THR A 23 -21.57 0.80 19.79
C THR A 23 -20.69 0.88 18.55
N LYS A 24 -21.30 1.08 17.37
CA LYS A 24 -20.54 1.30 16.13
C LYS A 24 -19.59 2.50 16.26
N ASP A 25 -20.02 3.57 16.93
CA ASP A 25 -19.21 4.77 17.10
C ASP A 25 -18.03 4.51 18.05
N GLU A 26 -18.23 3.76 19.13
CA GLU A 26 -17.12 3.35 20.03
C GLU A 26 -16.09 2.50 19.29
N LEU A 27 -16.53 1.51 18.49
CA LEU A 27 -15.63 0.69 17.68
C LEU A 27 -14.89 1.51 16.62
N LEU A 28 -15.56 2.48 16.01
CA LEU A 28 -14.94 3.39 15.05
C LEU A 28 -13.87 4.27 15.72
N GLN A 29 -14.17 4.82 16.89
CA GLN A 29 -13.20 5.62 17.65
C GLN A 29 -11.98 4.78 18.09
N GLU A 30 -12.21 3.54 18.54
CA GLU A 30 -11.13 2.61 18.88
C GLU A 30 -10.27 2.29 17.65
N TRP A 31 -10.90 2.05 16.50
CA TRP A 31 -10.21 1.81 15.23
C TRP A 31 -9.35 3.02 14.81
N LEU A 32 -9.93 4.23 14.83
CA LEU A 32 -9.21 5.46 14.51
C LEU A 32 -8.02 5.71 15.46
N ALA A 33 -8.19 5.43 16.75
CA ALA A 33 -7.12 5.61 17.75
C ALA A 33 -5.96 4.61 17.58
N ASN A 34 -6.21 3.47 16.95
CA ASN A 34 -5.21 2.43 16.71
C ASN A 34 -4.63 2.43 15.29
N GLN A 35 -4.97 3.44 14.47
CA GLN A 35 -4.38 3.56 13.14
C GLN A 35 -2.88 3.85 13.21
N ILE A 36 -2.12 3.11 12.41
CA ILE A 36 -0.69 3.34 12.22
C ILE A 36 -0.52 4.24 10.99
N GLN A 37 0.22 5.33 11.15
CA GLN A 37 0.50 6.24 10.04
C GLN A 37 1.52 5.61 9.10
N THR A 38 1.14 5.39 7.85
CA THR A 38 1.96 4.72 6.85
C THR A 38 3.28 5.46 6.61
N TYR A 39 3.25 6.79 6.54
CA TYR A 39 4.44 7.62 6.35
C TYR A 39 5.47 7.49 7.47
N GLU A 40 5.02 7.29 8.71
CA GLU A 40 5.90 7.04 9.85
C GLU A 40 6.60 5.67 9.72
N THR A 41 5.92 4.69 9.15
CA THR A 41 6.47 3.35 8.93
C THR A 41 7.56 3.37 7.85
N ILE A 42 7.34 4.01 6.72
CA ILE A 42 8.31 4.11 5.63
C ILE A 42 9.38 5.17 5.87
N LYS A 43 9.22 6.02 6.91
CA LYS A 43 10.16 7.09 7.29
C LYS A 43 10.49 8.02 6.13
N ALA A 44 9.46 8.44 5.40
CA ALA A 44 9.62 9.37 4.31
C ALA A 44 10.13 10.74 4.82
N PRO A 45 11.10 11.39 4.13
CA PRO A 45 11.55 12.74 4.49
C PRO A 45 10.42 13.77 4.39
N ARG A 46 10.47 14.79 5.22
CA ARG A 46 9.43 15.83 5.33
C ARG A 46 9.94 17.19 4.88
N VAL A 47 9.15 17.89 4.10
CA VAL A 47 9.41 19.32 3.75
C VAL A 47 9.39 20.17 5.02
N GLY A 48 10.37 21.08 5.15
CA GLY A 48 10.58 21.91 6.34
C GLY A 48 11.24 21.19 7.51
N ARG A 49 11.61 19.92 7.37
CA ARG A 49 12.27 19.09 8.39
C ARG A 49 13.56 18.45 7.88
N ASP A 50 13.54 17.97 6.64
CA ASP A 50 14.61 17.21 6.04
C ASP A 50 15.13 17.92 4.79
N LYS A 51 16.46 18.09 4.73
CA LYS A 51 17.11 18.82 3.65
C LYS A 51 16.81 18.22 2.26
N GLU A 52 16.74 16.89 2.17
CA GLU A 52 16.45 16.18 0.92
C GLU A 52 15.02 16.50 0.41
N ALA A 53 14.05 16.59 1.32
CA ALA A 53 12.68 16.98 0.99
C ALA A 53 12.60 18.46 0.60
N ASP A 54 13.38 19.32 1.25
CA ASP A 54 13.44 20.74 0.90
C ASP A 54 14.08 20.98 -0.47
N GLU A 55 15.06 20.20 -0.85
CA GLU A 55 15.66 20.23 -2.20
C GLU A 55 14.66 19.70 -3.24
N TRP A 56 13.98 18.59 -2.95
CA TRP A 56 12.96 18.00 -3.81
C TRP A 56 11.83 18.98 -4.12
N ILE A 57 11.25 19.63 -3.10
CA ILE A 57 10.12 20.55 -3.31
C ILE A 57 10.54 21.82 -4.06
N ARG A 58 11.79 22.30 -3.89
CA ARG A 58 12.32 23.41 -4.67
C ARG A 58 12.50 23.06 -6.13
N ASN A 59 12.94 21.83 -6.44
CA ASN A 59 13.02 21.32 -7.79
C ASN A 59 11.63 21.24 -8.42
N LYS A 60 10.64 20.70 -7.72
CA LYS A 60 9.25 20.67 -8.17
C LYS A 60 8.70 22.07 -8.42
N TYR A 61 9.00 23.06 -7.58
CA TYR A 61 8.63 24.45 -7.81
C TYR A 61 9.17 24.98 -9.15
N ASN A 62 10.39 24.58 -9.53
CA ASN A 62 10.99 25.04 -10.80
C ASN A 62 10.31 24.43 -12.04
N GLU A 63 9.64 23.31 -11.92
CA GLU A 63 8.92 22.63 -13.00
C GLU A 63 7.52 23.19 -13.26
N ILE A 64 6.95 23.98 -12.33
CA ILE A 64 5.59 24.51 -12.44
C ILE A 64 5.57 25.75 -13.34
N GLU A 65 4.66 25.79 -14.31
CA GLU A 65 4.49 26.92 -15.24
C GLU A 65 3.85 28.15 -14.58
N GLN A 66 2.77 27.94 -13.79
CA GLN A 66 2.09 29.03 -13.08
C GLN A 66 2.56 29.05 -11.63
N LYS A 67 3.41 30.02 -11.27
CA LYS A 67 4.06 30.08 -9.97
C LYS A 67 3.36 31.05 -9.02
N VAL A 68 2.94 30.54 -7.85
CA VAL A 68 2.74 31.37 -6.67
C VAL A 68 4.12 31.79 -6.12
N PRO A 69 4.20 32.83 -5.25
CA PRO A 69 5.47 33.15 -4.58
C PRO A 69 6.06 31.91 -3.89
N ILE A 70 7.39 31.71 -4.02
CA ILE A 70 8.05 30.51 -3.48
C ILE A 70 7.83 30.33 -1.97
N GLU A 71 7.76 31.43 -1.22
CA GLU A 71 7.52 31.40 0.22
C GLU A 71 6.13 30.83 0.54
N GLN A 72 5.13 31.17 -0.27
CA GLN A 72 3.77 30.64 -0.11
C GLN A 72 3.76 29.15 -0.49
N PHE A 73 4.40 28.79 -1.61
CA PHE A 73 4.49 27.40 -2.04
C PHE A 73 5.14 26.51 -0.99
N LEU A 74 6.29 26.92 -0.45
CA LEU A 74 6.97 26.15 0.61
C LEU A 74 6.14 26.04 1.89
N LYS A 75 5.37 27.07 2.22
CA LYS A 75 4.47 27.06 3.37
C LYS A 75 3.30 26.09 3.17
N ASP A 76 2.77 26.02 1.94
CA ASP A 76 1.65 25.14 1.61
C ASP A 76 2.05 23.65 1.69
N TYR A 77 3.35 23.36 1.48
CA TYR A 77 3.93 22.01 1.57
C TYR A 77 4.67 21.74 2.89
N ASP A 78 4.64 22.63 3.87
CA ASP A 78 5.31 22.40 5.16
C ASP A 78 4.78 21.15 5.85
N GLY A 79 5.68 20.24 6.20
CA GLY A 79 5.35 18.94 6.79
C GLY A 79 4.93 17.85 5.80
N TYR A 80 4.90 18.13 4.49
CA TYR A 80 4.58 17.13 3.46
C TYR A 80 5.64 16.02 3.44
N TYR A 81 5.19 14.76 3.44
CA TYR A 81 6.06 13.59 3.32
C TYR A 81 6.40 13.30 1.86
N VAL A 82 7.67 13.21 1.54
CA VAL A 82 8.15 12.92 0.19
C VAL A 82 8.43 11.43 0.05
N ILE A 83 7.42 10.68 -0.38
CA ILE A 83 7.48 9.21 -0.52
C ILE A 83 8.58 8.78 -1.50
N GLU A 84 8.77 9.52 -2.58
CA GLU A 84 9.80 9.25 -3.59
C GLU A 84 11.22 9.17 -3.00
N LEU A 85 11.46 9.84 -1.87
CA LEU A 85 12.74 9.88 -1.17
C LEU A 85 12.82 8.88 0.00
N ALA A 86 11.78 8.10 0.24
CA ALA A 86 11.79 7.11 1.31
C ALA A 86 12.89 6.06 1.08
N LYS A 87 13.64 5.74 2.15
CA LYS A 87 14.74 4.76 2.07
C LYS A 87 14.22 3.33 2.00
N GLU A 88 13.16 3.04 2.73
CA GLU A 88 12.49 1.74 2.76
C GLU A 88 11.52 1.59 1.57
N GLN A 89 12.05 1.61 0.36
CA GLN A 89 11.23 1.61 -0.86
C GLN A 89 10.78 0.21 -1.31
N ASP A 90 11.37 -0.86 -0.76
CA ASP A 90 11.09 -2.23 -1.18
C ASP A 90 9.63 -2.67 -0.94
N GLY A 91 8.93 -2.00 -0.03
CA GLY A 91 7.52 -2.22 0.23
C GLY A 91 6.57 -1.27 -0.52
N VAL A 92 7.09 -0.36 -1.36
CA VAL A 92 6.28 0.63 -2.05
C VAL A 92 6.19 0.27 -3.54
N PRO A 93 5.01 -0.10 -4.06
CA PRO A 93 4.86 -0.44 -5.47
C PRO A 93 5.04 0.80 -6.35
N VAL A 94 5.66 0.62 -7.51
CA VAL A 94 5.83 1.68 -8.50
C VAL A 94 4.62 1.85 -9.40
N TYR A 95 3.74 0.87 -9.43
CA TYR A 95 2.51 0.91 -10.22
C TYR A 95 1.50 1.84 -9.58
N ILE A 96 1.59 3.12 -9.89
CA ILE A 96 0.70 4.17 -9.44
C ILE A 96 -0.12 4.68 -10.60
N ALA A 97 -1.43 4.80 -10.41
CA ALA A 97 -2.30 5.40 -11.40
C ALA A 97 -2.35 6.93 -11.18
N MET A 98 -2.02 7.70 -12.23
CA MET A 98 -2.26 9.14 -12.29
C MET A 98 -1.64 9.97 -11.15
N GLY A 99 -0.42 9.64 -10.73
CA GLY A 99 0.33 10.43 -9.74
C GLY A 99 -0.21 10.33 -8.33
N GLN A 100 -0.94 9.28 -8.02
CA GLN A 100 -1.41 9.01 -6.66
C GLN A 100 -0.28 8.47 -5.77
N ASP A 101 -0.54 8.46 -4.48
CA ASP A 101 0.38 8.04 -3.44
C ASP A 101 0.89 6.60 -3.65
N GLU A 102 2.22 6.44 -3.70
CA GLU A 102 2.90 5.14 -3.86
C GLU A 102 2.66 4.18 -2.68
N ASN A 103 2.11 4.69 -1.56
CA ASN A 103 1.84 3.89 -0.37
C ASN A 103 0.47 3.19 -0.41
N VAL A 104 -0.26 3.28 -1.50
CA VAL A 104 -1.56 2.63 -1.67
C VAL A 104 -1.41 1.30 -2.40
N PHE A 105 -2.01 0.24 -1.83
CA PHE A 105 -2.09 -1.04 -2.51
C PHE A 105 -3.04 -0.96 -3.72
N ARG A 106 -2.56 -1.36 -4.88
CA ARG A 106 -3.29 -1.37 -6.15
C ARG A 106 -3.53 -2.79 -6.63
N GLY A 107 -4.36 -3.52 -5.90
CA GLY A 107 -4.71 -4.92 -6.23
C GLY A 107 -5.26 -5.11 -7.64
N GLN A 108 -5.83 -4.08 -8.25
CA GLN A 108 -6.32 -4.09 -9.63
C GLN A 108 -5.24 -4.48 -10.65
N PHE A 109 -3.97 -4.18 -10.42
CA PHE A 109 -2.90 -4.60 -11.32
C PHE A 109 -2.72 -6.12 -11.36
N LEU A 110 -3.15 -6.84 -10.33
CA LEU A 110 -3.12 -8.30 -10.33
C LEU A 110 -4.13 -8.90 -11.31
N GLN A 111 -5.14 -8.15 -11.74
CA GLN A 111 -6.10 -8.62 -12.75
C GLN A 111 -5.40 -8.98 -14.06
N ASP A 112 -4.38 -8.22 -14.46
CA ASP A 112 -3.61 -8.47 -15.68
C ASP A 112 -2.69 -9.69 -15.55
N CYS A 113 -2.51 -10.18 -14.32
CA CYS A 113 -1.64 -11.32 -13.99
C CYS A 113 -2.44 -12.62 -13.74
N ILE A 114 -3.75 -12.66 -14.01
CA ILE A 114 -4.62 -13.79 -13.67
C ILE A 114 -4.16 -15.11 -14.27
N ASP A 115 -3.58 -15.07 -15.47
CA ASP A 115 -3.00 -16.22 -16.16
C ASP A 115 -1.75 -16.80 -15.46
N LEU A 116 -1.08 -16.01 -14.61
CA LEU A 116 0.11 -16.42 -13.86
C LEU A 116 -0.20 -16.87 -12.44
N ILE A 117 -1.07 -16.15 -11.74
CA ILE A 117 -1.33 -16.36 -10.30
C ILE A 117 -2.65 -17.06 -10.01
N GLY A 118 -3.55 -17.12 -10.98
CA GLY A 118 -4.88 -17.76 -10.87
C GLY A 118 -5.94 -16.84 -10.27
N GLU A 119 -7.19 -17.18 -10.54
CA GLU A 119 -8.38 -16.39 -10.18
C GLU A 119 -8.54 -16.21 -8.66
N ASP A 120 -8.25 -17.24 -7.88
CA ASP A 120 -8.42 -17.21 -6.43
C ASP A 120 -7.53 -16.11 -5.77
N LEU A 121 -6.27 -16.00 -6.19
CA LEU A 121 -5.36 -14.99 -5.66
C LEU A 121 -5.68 -13.59 -6.18
N VAL A 122 -6.19 -13.46 -7.40
CA VAL A 122 -6.69 -12.17 -7.92
C VAL A 122 -7.89 -11.71 -7.13
N ASN A 123 -8.89 -12.59 -6.91
CA ASN A 123 -10.09 -12.24 -6.15
C ASN A 123 -9.77 -11.86 -4.70
N GLU A 124 -8.76 -12.49 -4.11
CA GLU A 124 -8.33 -12.19 -2.74
C GLU A 124 -7.79 -10.76 -2.57
N ALA A 125 -7.30 -10.12 -3.65
CA ALA A 125 -6.87 -8.72 -3.61
C ALA A 125 -8.00 -7.76 -3.22
N TRP A 126 -9.25 -8.13 -3.50
CA TRP A 126 -10.47 -7.34 -3.23
C TRP A 126 -11.01 -7.50 -1.79
N GLU A 127 -10.32 -8.27 -0.97
CA GLU A 127 -10.68 -8.47 0.42
C GLU A 127 -9.86 -7.56 1.34
N THR A 128 -10.55 -6.82 2.22
CA THR A 128 -9.89 -6.07 3.29
C THR A 128 -9.18 -7.03 4.25
N LYS A 129 -7.91 -6.78 4.54
CA LYS A 129 -7.08 -7.69 5.36
C LYS A 129 -6.47 -6.98 6.57
N LEU A 130 -6.39 -7.69 7.68
CA LEU A 130 -5.57 -7.33 8.83
C LEU A 130 -4.10 -7.68 8.56
N ALA A 131 -3.18 -7.16 9.37
CA ALA A 131 -1.73 -7.26 9.17
C ALA A 131 -1.21 -8.68 8.92
N GLU A 132 -1.67 -9.66 9.72
CA GLU A 132 -1.24 -11.06 9.57
C GLU A 132 -1.70 -11.66 8.24
N ALA A 133 -2.96 -11.42 7.86
CA ALA A 133 -3.51 -11.87 6.58
C ALA A 133 -2.87 -11.15 5.38
N THR A 134 -2.52 -9.87 5.55
CA THR A 134 -1.77 -9.10 4.54
C THR A 134 -0.38 -9.71 4.30
N LEU A 135 0.33 -10.05 5.38
CA LEU A 135 1.64 -10.70 5.30
C LEU A 135 1.55 -12.07 4.62
N ASP A 136 0.60 -12.91 5.03
CA ASP A 136 0.39 -14.24 4.45
C ASP A 136 0.10 -14.14 2.94
N TYR A 137 -0.82 -13.27 2.56
CA TYR A 137 -1.16 -13.04 1.15
C TYR A 137 0.05 -12.60 0.33
N GLY A 138 0.83 -11.64 0.83
CA GLY A 138 2.07 -11.21 0.17
C GLY A 138 3.10 -12.33 0.04
N GLN A 139 3.25 -13.20 1.02
CA GLN A 139 4.16 -14.34 0.98
C GLN A 139 3.73 -15.40 -0.05
N ARG A 140 2.44 -15.64 -0.21
CA ARG A 140 1.91 -16.55 -1.24
C ARG A 140 2.14 -16.00 -2.65
N LEU A 141 1.86 -14.71 -2.88
CA LEU A 141 2.18 -14.06 -4.16
C LEU A 141 3.68 -14.11 -4.47
N MET A 142 4.53 -13.82 -3.49
CA MET A 142 5.99 -13.88 -3.64
C MET A 142 6.46 -15.29 -4.01
N THR A 143 5.90 -16.32 -3.39
CA THR A 143 6.25 -17.72 -3.65
C THR A 143 5.95 -18.11 -5.10
N ILE A 144 4.81 -17.67 -5.62
CA ILE A 144 4.43 -17.94 -7.01
C ILE A 144 5.31 -17.15 -7.97
N ALA A 145 5.55 -15.87 -7.69
CA ALA A 145 6.42 -15.03 -8.51
C ALA A 145 7.86 -15.61 -8.57
N ASP A 146 8.43 -16.01 -7.43
CA ASP A 146 9.75 -16.64 -7.36
C ASP A 146 9.81 -17.93 -8.18
N LYS A 147 8.78 -18.77 -8.11
CA LYS A 147 8.70 -20.00 -8.90
C LYS A 147 8.73 -19.72 -10.40
N ILE A 148 7.83 -18.85 -10.87
CA ILE A 148 7.73 -18.52 -12.30
C ILE A 148 9.01 -17.81 -12.79
N ALA A 149 9.54 -16.88 -12.00
CA ALA A 149 10.77 -16.17 -12.33
C ALA A 149 11.96 -17.14 -12.46
N ASN A 150 12.06 -18.16 -11.60
CA ASN A 150 13.09 -19.19 -11.70
C ASN A 150 12.96 -20.04 -12.99
N GLU A 151 11.74 -20.41 -13.35
CA GLU A 151 11.45 -21.17 -14.58
C GLU A 151 11.77 -20.38 -15.86
N LYS A 152 11.65 -19.05 -15.80
CA LYS A 152 11.80 -18.14 -16.95
C LYS A 152 13.11 -17.35 -16.96
N ASN A 153 13.99 -17.50 -15.95
CA ASN A 153 15.22 -16.74 -15.75
C ASN A 153 14.98 -15.22 -15.57
N LEU A 154 13.92 -14.86 -14.84
CA LEU A 154 13.48 -13.48 -14.60
C LEU A 154 13.68 -13.03 -13.15
N GLN A 155 14.54 -13.71 -12.37
CA GLN A 155 14.75 -13.42 -10.95
C GLN A 155 15.26 -11.98 -10.70
N TYR A 156 15.96 -11.39 -11.66
CA TYR A 156 16.47 -10.03 -11.59
C TYR A 156 15.36 -8.98 -11.44
N LEU A 157 14.13 -9.28 -11.89
CA LEU A 157 12.98 -8.40 -11.76
C LEU A 157 12.56 -8.17 -10.31
N LYS A 158 12.90 -9.09 -9.41
CA LYS A 158 12.56 -8.98 -7.98
C LYS A 158 13.19 -7.75 -7.33
N ASP A 159 14.42 -7.39 -7.74
CA ASP A 159 15.16 -6.26 -7.18
C ASP A 159 15.00 -4.99 -8.01
N GLN A 160 14.31 -5.07 -9.14
CA GLN A 160 14.06 -3.93 -10.00
C GLN A 160 12.87 -3.11 -9.45
N ARG A 161 13.09 -1.81 -9.25
CA ARG A 161 12.03 -0.91 -8.76
C ARG A 161 11.09 -0.44 -9.87
N LEU A 162 11.64 -0.04 -11.00
CA LEU A 162 10.86 0.43 -12.14
C LEU A 162 10.38 -0.73 -13.01
N PRO A 163 9.21 -0.62 -13.64
CA PRO A 163 8.76 -1.61 -14.60
C PRO A 163 9.81 -1.87 -15.70
N PRO A 164 9.90 -3.09 -16.23
CA PRO A 164 10.74 -3.37 -17.38
C PRO A 164 10.23 -2.61 -18.62
N ASP A 165 11.13 -2.25 -19.53
CA ASP A 165 10.79 -1.63 -20.83
C ASP A 165 10.35 -2.72 -21.82
N THR A 166 9.18 -3.32 -21.56
CA THR A 166 8.58 -4.39 -22.35
C THR A 166 7.08 -4.13 -22.50
N ASP A 167 6.41 -4.89 -23.37
CA ASP A 167 4.96 -4.81 -23.49
C ASP A 167 4.27 -5.07 -22.15
N GLU A 168 3.17 -4.37 -21.88
CA GLU A 168 2.40 -4.51 -20.64
C GLU A 168 1.91 -5.94 -20.43
N ASP A 169 1.56 -6.64 -21.51
CA ASP A 169 1.11 -8.03 -21.48
C ASP A 169 2.26 -9.05 -21.43
N SER A 170 3.52 -8.59 -21.44
CA SER A 170 4.67 -9.49 -21.38
C SER A 170 4.75 -10.21 -20.03
N ILE A 171 5.37 -11.39 -20.03
CA ILE A 171 5.59 -12.14 -18.79
C ILE A 171 6.51 -11.38 -17.82
N GLU A 172 7.45 -10.60 -18.34
CA GLU A 172 8.35 -9.74 -17.59
C GLU A 172 7.58 -8.67 -16.82
N SER A 173 6.66 -7.95 -17.49
CA SER A 173 5.81 -6.93 -16.88
C SER A 173 4.90 -7.53 -15.82
N LYS A 174 4.22 -8.63 -16.12
CA LYS A 174 3.33 -9.31 -15.18
C LYS A 174 4.07 -9.82 -13.94
N ILE A 175 5.23 -10.45 -14.09
CA ILE A 175 6.04 -10.92 -12.96
C ILE A 175 6.54 -9.74 -12.11
N HIS A 176 6.93 -8.64 -12.73
CA HIS A 176 7.34 -7.43 -12.01
C HIS A 176 6.18 -6.84 -11.19
N ILE A 177 4.96 -6.82 -11.75
CA ILE A 177 3.74 -6.43 -11.00
C ILE A 177 3.57 -7.31 -9.77
N VAL A 178 3.61 -8.63 -9.92
CA VAL A 178 3.41 -9.56 -8.81
C VAL A 178 4.49 -9.38 -7.74
N PHE A 179 5.77 -9.25 -8.12
CA PHE A 179 6.86 -8.97 -7.18
C PHE A 179 6.65 -7.66 -6.41
N SER A 180 6.31 -6.58 -7.11
CA SER A 180 6.14 -5.26 -6.50
C SER A 180 5.00 -5.26 -5.48
N LEU A 181 3.85 -5.83 -5.83
CA LEU A 181 2.70 -5.91 -4.94
C LEU A 181 2.94 -6.88 -3.78
N ALA A 182 3.62 -8.01 -4.01
CA ALA A 182 4.01 -8.94 -2.95
C ALA A 182 4.97 -8.28 -1.95
N LYS A 183 5.96 -7.51 -2.41
CA LYS A 183 6.87 -6.75 -1.54
C LYS A 183 6.13 -5.73 -0.69
N TRP A 184 5.19 -4.99 -1.28
CA TRP A 184 4.36 -4.03 -0.56
C TRP A 184 3.56 -4.71 0.57
N LEU A 185 2.87 -5.79 0.26
CA LEU A 185 2.08 -6.55 1.25
C LEU A 185 2.94 -7.11 2.39
N ILE A 186 4.11 -7.67 2.05
CA ILE A 186 5.06 -8.22 3.03
C ILE A 186 5.62 -7.10 3.91
N PHE A 187 6.00 -5.95 3.34
CA PHE A 187 6.54 -4.83 4.08
C PHE A 187 5.52 -4.30 5.10
N TYR A 188 4.32 -3.95 4.64
CA TYR A 188 3.29 -3.40 5.52
C TYR A 188 2.77 -4.42 6.51
N GLY A 189 2.52 -5.66 6.09
CA GLY A 189 2.10 -6.73 6.99
C GLY A 189 3.09 -7.00 8.12
N LYS A 190 4.40 -7.01 7.84
CA LYS A 190 5.46 -7.14 8.86
C LYS A 190 5.49 -5.97 9.84
N ASN A 191 5.08 -4.78 9.41
CA ASN A 191 5.04 -3.58 10.25
C ASN A 191 3.68 -3.37 10.94
N GLY A 192 2.81 -4.38 10.93
CA GLY A 192 1.54 -4.34 11.64
C GLY A 192 0.40 -3.66 10.89
N HIS A 193 0.58 -3.34 9.59
CA HIS A 193 -0.46 -2.76 8.75
C HIS A 193 -1.27 -3.84 8.03
N GLY A 194 -2.58 -3.66 8.05
CA GLY A 194 -3.47 -4.26 7.07
C GLY A 194 -3.70 -3.31 5.90
N TYR A 195 -4.62 -3.66 5.02
CA TYR A 195 -5.13 -2.75 4.01
C TYR A 195 -6.65 -2.84 3.87
N GLU A 196 -7.25 -1.78 3.40
CA GLU A 196 -8.65 -1.73 3.01
C GLU A 196 -8.73 -1.85 1.49
N ALA A 197 -9.49 -2.83 1.01
CA ALA A 197 -9.78 -2.97 -0.40
C ALA A 197 -10.88 -1.96 -0.77
N ASP A 198 -10.49 -0.84 -1.35
CA ASP A 198 -11.35 0.20 -1.87
C ASP A 198 -10.94 0.48 -3.31
N PHE A 199 -11.78 0.08 -4.25
CA PHE A 199 -11.50 0.10 -5.68
C PHE A 199 -12.58 0.85 -6.44
#